data_99d9d8af3e0063ef6f5d1920e5e93640
#
_entry.id   99d9d8af3e0063ef6f5d1920e5e93640
#
_cell.length_a   1.000
_cell.length_b   1.000
_cell.length_c   1.000
_cell.angle_alpha   90.00
_cell.angle_beta   90.00
_cell.angle_gamma   90.00
#
_symmetry.space_group_name_H-M   'P 1'
#
loop_
_entity.id
_entity.type
_entity.pdbx_description
1 polymer ?
#
loop_
_entity_poly.entity_id
_entity_poly.type
_entity_poly.pdbx_seq_one_letter_code
_entity_poly.pdbx_strand_id
1 'polypeptide(L)'
;MKDLFYYTMRANPVAFPAIYPKGSVEDLDDPIFGNAPSWDGGSTDINPYALLSRGYGQRHTQYITTTFSVDQDLDFVTKGLKVRGMVSFYNKTYAATYRSFSPYYYEMTDYTDNGDGTFDYNLQSIGTPGSSYLGTSTGRNGYR
;
A
#
# COMPACT_ATOMS: atom_id res chain seq x y z
N MET A 1 -4.08 7.68 -4.34
CA MET A 1 -4.61 8.92 -3.71
C MET A 1 -6.05 9.25 -4.10
N LYS A 2 -6.45 9.08 -5.37
CA LYS A 2 -7.86 9.36 -5.81
C LYS A 2 -8.88 8.55 -5.00
N ASP A 3 -8.60 7.29 -4.74
CA ASP A 3 -9.51 6.40 -4.02
C ASP A 3 -9.68 6.81 -2.55
N LEU A 4 -8.59 7.20 -1.88
CA LEU A 4 -8.66 7.64 -0.49
C LEU A 4 -9.53 8.90 -0.33
N PHE A 5 -9.33 9.90 -1.19
CA PHE A 5 -10.16 11.11 -1.19
C PHE A 5 -11.64 10.79 -1.44
N TYR A 6 -11.91 9.92 -2.40
CA TYR A 6 -13.26 9.47 -2.71
C TYR A 6 -13.94 8.81 -1.48
N TYR A 7 -13.24 7.89 -0.80
CA TYR A 7 -13.80 7.24 0.38
C TYR A 7 -13.91 8.18 1.59
N THR A 8 -12.97 9.11 1.76
CA THR A 8 -13.04 10.12 2.84
C THR A 8 -14.26 11.03 2.68
N MET A 9 -14.59 11.42 1.44
CA MET A 9 -15.76 12.26 1.18
C MET A 9 -17.09 11.51 1.33
N ARG A 10 -17.08 10.19 1.25
CA ARG A 10 -18.26 9.33 1.41
C ARG A 10 -18.40 8.72 2.79
N ALA A 11 -17.32 8.70 3.57
CA ALA A 11 -17.37 8.17 4.93
C ALA A 11 -18.31 9.02 5.79
N ASN A 12 -19.21 8.35 6.50
CA ASN A 12 -20.08 8.99 7.45
C ASN A 12 -19.46 8.90 8.86
N PRO A 13 -18.89 9.99 9.40
CA PRO A 13 -18.21 9.94 10.69
C PRO A 13 -19.17 9.72 11.88
N VAL A 14 -20.47 9.82 11.65
CA VAL A 14 -21.48 9.55 12.67
C VAL A 14 -21.88 8.07 12.70
N ALA A 15 -21.71 7.36 11.58
CA ALA A 15 -22.11 5.96 11.48
C ALA A 15 -21.14 5.01 12.18
N PHE A 16 -19.84 5.32 12.18
CA PHE A 16 -18.82 4.50 12.84
C PHE A 16 -17.56 5.32 13.17
N PRO A 17 -16.86 4.99 14.26
CA PRO A 17 -15.57 5.60 14.58
C PRO A 17 -14.47 5.07 13.64
N ALA A 18 -13.39 5.82 13.47
CA ALA A 18 -12.25 5.37 12.68
C ALA A 18 -11.59 4.11 13.26
N ILE A 19 -11.52 4.02 14.59
CA ILE A 19 -10.94 2.92 15.35
C ILE A 19 -11.65 2.79 16.69
N TYR A 20 -11.83 1.57 17.17
CA TYR A 20 -12.30 1.30 18.53
C TYR A 20 -11.14 1.20 19.52
N PRO A 21 -11.38 1.47 20.82
CA PRO A 21 -10.37 1.29 21.86
C PRO A 21 -9.82 -0.14 21.90
N LYS A 22 -8.57 -0.30 22.30
CA LYS A 22 -8.01 -1.63 22.53
C LYS A 22 -8.76 -2.32 23.67
N GLY A 23 -8.99 -3.62 23.51
CA GLY A 23 -9.72 -4.43 24.50
C GLY A 23 -11.23 -4.44 24.29
N SER A 24 -11.77 -3.73 23.28
CA SER A 24 -13.20 -3.80 22.94
C SER A 24 -13.64 -5.17 22.38
N VAL A 25 -12.69 -6.01 21.98
CA VAL A 25 -12.89 -7.40 21.58
C VAL A 25 -11.88 -8.26 22.34
N GLU A 26 -12.35 -9.33 22.99
CA GLU A 26 -11.50 -10.29 23.68
C GLU A 26 -10.56 -10.99 22.68
N ASP A 27 -9.34 -11.27 23.12
CA ASP A 27 -8.32 -11.99 22.35
C ASP A 27 -7.85 -11.34 21.05
N LEU A 28 -8.15 -10.05 20.82
CA LEU A 28 -7.69 -9.32 19.65
C LEU A 28 -6.82 -8.11 20.03
N ASP A 29 -5.50 -8.25 19.82
CA ASP A 29 -4.52 -7.17 20.02
C ASP A 29 -4.39 -6.23 18.81
N ASP A 30 -4.93 -6.63 17.66
CA ASP A 30 -4.87 -5.87 16.43
C ASP A 30 -5.82 -4.66 16.45
N PRO A 31 -5.54 -3.61 15.67
CA PRO A 31 -6.43 -2.48 15.54
C PRO A 31 -7.81 -2.87 14.99
N ILE A 32 -8.84 -2.50 15.71
CA ILE A 32 -10.24 -2.76 15.38
C ILE A 32 -10.79 -1.52 14.68
N PHE A 33 -11.10 -1.64 13.40
CA PHE A 33 -11.63 -0.54 12.62
C PHE A 33 -13.15 -0.54 12.61
N GLY A 34 -13.74 0.63 12.84
CA GLY A 34 -15.17 0.82 12.70
C GLY A 34 -15.59 0.71 11.24
N ASN A 35 -16.75 0.11 11.04
CA ASN A 35 -17.42 0.06 9.75
C ASN A 35 -18.93 -0.08 9.96
N ALA A 36 -19.70 0.13 8.92
CA ALA A 36 -21.14 -0.06 8.93
C ALA A 36 -21.61 -0.70 7.62
N PRO A 37 -22.76 -1.39 7.61
CA PRO A 37 -23.41 -1.79 6.38
C PRO A 37 -23.70 -0.57 5.51
N SER A 38 -23.45 -0.69 4.21
CA SER A 38 -23.77 0.40 3.29
C SER A 38 -25.27 0.64 3.24
N TRP A 39 -25.67 1.92 3.32
CA TRP A 39 -27.08 2.34 3.33
C TRP A 39 -27.83 1.96 2.04
N ASP A 40 -27.12 1.71 0.95
CA ASP A 40 -27.67 1.31 -0.35
C ASP A 40 -27.89 -0.21 -0.51
N GLY A 41 -27.68 -0.97 0.57
CA GLY A 41 -27.82 -2.44 0.58
C GLY A 41 -26.70 -3.18 -0.17
N GLY A 42 -25.64 -2.47 -0.56
CA GLY A 42 -24.45 -3.02 -1.18
C GLY A 42 -23.49 -3.68 -0.20
N SER A 43 -22.20 -3.53 -0.45
CA SER A 43 -21.14 -3.93 0.48
C SER A 43 -21.06 -2.94 1.64
N THR A 44 -20.26 -3.27 2.64
CA THR A 44 -19.96 -2.36 3.77
C THR A 44 -19.30 -1.07 3.29
N ASP A 45 -19.54 0.03 3.98
CA ASP A 45 -18.83 1.28 3.79
C ASP A 45 -17.32 1.07 4.03
N ILE A 46 -16.49 1.88 3.38
CA ILE A 46 -15.05 1.74 3.52
C ILE A 46 -14.52 2.77 4.49
N ASN A 47 -13.88 2.29 5.58
CA ASN A 47 -13.20 3.15 6.53
C ASN A 47 -11.89 3.69 5.91
N PRO A 48 -11.78 5.01 5.68
CA PRO A 48 -10.58 5.60 5.06
C PRO A 48 -9.32 5.45 5.90
N TYR A 49 -9.45 5.43 7.22
CA TYR A 49 -8.33 5.24 8.14
C TYR A 49 -7.77 3.82 8.04
N ALA A 50 -8.65 2.82 7.93
CA ALA A 50 -8.23 1.43 7.68
C ALA A 50 -7.48 1.31 6.34
N LEU A 51 -7.90 2.02 5.28
CA LEU A 51 -7.19 2.04 4.01
C LEU A 51 -5.77 2.60 4.11
N LEU A 52 -5.56 3.65 4.92
CA LEU A 52 -4.22 4.22 5.16
C LEU A 52 -3.33 3.26 5.94
N SER A 53 -3.91 2.52 6.88
CA SER A 53 -3.18 1.66 7.81
C SER A 53 -2.84 0.29 7.22
N ARG A 54 -3.58 -0.17 6.18
CA ARG A 54 -3.52 -1.57 5.71
C ARG A 54 -2.21 -1.98 5.05
N GLY A 55 -1.27 -1.07 4.81
CA GLY A 55 0.03 -1.46 4.31
C GLY A 55 0.76 -0.38 3.52
N TYR A 56 1.86 -0.79 2.89
CA TYR A 56 2.70 0.11 2.11
C TYR A 56 3.28 -0.58 0.88
N GLY A 57 3.66 0.24 -0.11
CA GLY A 57 4.33 -0.22 -1.31
C GLY A 57 5.66 0.50 -1.51
N GLN A 58 6.71 -0.26 -1.72
CA GLN A 58 8.02 0.24 -2.13
C GLN A 58 8.22 -0.02 -3.61
N ARG A 59 8.56 1.02 -4.37
CA ARG A 59 8.86 0.93 -5.79
C ARG A 59 10.29 1.40 -6.02
N HIS A 60 11.04 0.59 -6.74
CA HIS A 60 12.40 0.89 -7.12
C HIS A 60 12.53 0.81 -8.63
N THR A 61 13.02 1.89 -9.24
CA THR A 61 13.33 1.91 -10.67
C THR A 61 14.80 2.25 -10.83
N GLN A 62 15.53 1.36 -11.47
CA GLN A 62 16.95 1.51 -11.73
C GLN A 62 17.19 1.69 -13.22
N TYR A 63 17.97 2.69 -13.56
CA TYR A 63 18.45 2.96 -14.90
C TYR A 63 19.96 2.79 -14.91
N ILE A 64 20.46 1.91 -15.77
CA ILE A 64 21.89 1.71 -15.98
C ILE A 64 22.17 2.00 -17.45
N THR A 65 22.99 3.01 -17.71
CA THR A 65 23.51 3.29 -19.04
C THR A 65 25.02 3.10 -18.99
N THR A 66 25.53 2.20 -19.81
CA THR A 66 26.96 1.95 -19.96
C THR A 66 27.34 2.28 -21.38
N THR A 67 28.30 3.20 -21.56
CA THR A 67 28.86 3.55 -22.85
C THR A 67 30.33 3.18 -22.85
N PHE A 68 30.75 2.39 -23.81
CA PHE A 68 32.09 2.02 -24.08
C PHE A 68 32.54 2.69 -25.40
N SER A 69 33.60 3.47 -25.35
CA SER A 69 34.18 4.11 -26.53
C SER A 69 35.66 3.76 -26.67
N VAL A 70 36.06 3.48 -27.89
CA VAL A 70 37.45 3.24 -28.28
C VAL A 70 37.84 4.21 -29.37
N ASP A 71 38.87 4.98 -29.12
CA ASP A 71 39.51 5.86 -30.07
C ASP A 71 40.92 5.34 -30.31
N GLN A 72 41.23 4.96 -31.53
CA GLN A 72 42.54 4.41 -31.90
C GLN A 72 43.17 5.21 -33.04
N ASP A 73 44.35 5.74 -32.79
CA ASP A 73 45.19 6.33 -33.83
C ASP A 73 45.96 5.21 -34.56
N LEU A 74 45.79 5.16 -35.88
CA LEU A 74 46.42 4.18 -36.77
C LEU A 74 47.44 4.84 -37.71
N ASP A 75 48.13 5.88 -37.23
CA ASP A 75 49.17 6.60 -37.98
C ASP A 75 50.32 5.68 -38.47
N PHE A 76 50.51 4.54 -37.84
CA PHE A 76 51.47 3.53 -38.22
C PHE A 76 51.10 2.78 -39.51
N VAL A 77 49.80 2.76 -39.88
CA VAL A 77 49.33 2.17 -41.13
C VAL A 77 49.23 3.23 -42.20
N THR A 78 48.63 4.37 -41.89
CA THR A 78 48.44 5.50 -42.79
C THR A 78 48.38 6.79 -42.00
N LYS A 79 49.18 7.81 -42.34
CA LYS A 79 49.18 9.11 -41.67
C LYS A 79 47.82 9.73 -41.64
N GLY A 80 47.36 10.11 -40.45
CA GLY A 80 46.05 10.75 -40.23
C GLY A 80 44.87 9.78 -40.10
N LEU A 81 45.11 8.45 -40.16
CA LEU A 81 44.05 7.46 -39.98
C LEU A 81 43.68 7.33 -38.50
N LYS A 82 42.42 7.58 -38.17
CA LYS A 82 41.84 7.40 -36.83
C LYS A 82 40.59 6.56 -36.95
N VAL A 83 40.43 5.62 -36.03
CA VAL A 83 39.23 4.78 -35.92
C VAL A 83 38.60 5.03 -34.57
N ARG A 84 37.30 5.29 -34.58
CA ARG A 84 36.48 5.46 -33.38
C ARG A 84 35.33 4.45 -33.40
N GLY A 85 35.23 3.67 -32.33
CA GLY A 85 34.12 2.78 -32.08
C GLY A 85 33.39 3.18 -30.81
N MET A 86 32.07 3.11 -30.79
CA MET A 86 31.24 3.36 -29.61
C MET A 86 30.10 2.34 -29.51
N VAL A 87 29.94 1.77 -28.32
CA VAL A 87 28.85 0.86 -27.98
C VAL A 87 28.18 1.38 -26.72
N SER A 88 26.85 1.50 -26.75
CA SER A 88 26.07 1.92 -25.60
C SER A 88 25.01 0.89 -25.27
N PHE A 89 24.92 0.52 -23.98
CA PHE A 89 23.92 -0.38 -23.43
C PHE A 89 23.03 0.40 -22.49
N TYR A 90 21.74 0.20 -22.61
CA TYR A 90 20.75 0.75 -21.73
C TYR A 90 19.97 -0.38 -21.05
N ASN A 91 19.91 -0.35 -19.73
CA ASN A 91 19.10 -1.29 -18.96
C ASN A 91 18.18 -0.52 -18.01
N LYS A 92 16.88 -0.85 -18.05
CA LYS A 92 15.88 -0.34 -17.12
C LYS A 92 15.28 -1.49 -16.35
N THR A 93 15.42 -1.48 -15.02
CA THR A 93 14.83 -2.48 -14.14
C THR A 93 13.82 -1.80 -13.22
N TYR A 94 12.65 -2.41 -13.11
CA TYR A 94 11.60 -2.02 -12.19
C TYR A 94 11.36 -3.15 -11.20
N ALA A 95 11.35 -2.81 -9.92
CA ALA A 95 10.98 -3.72 -8.84
C ALA A 95 9.96 -3.03 -7.94
N ALA A 96 8.93 -3.76 -7.54
CA ALA A 96 7.93 -3.29 -6.59
C ALA A 96 7.67 -4.37 -5.55
N THR A 97 7.59 -3.97 -4.30
CA THR A 97 7.19 -4.82 -3.18
C THR A 97 6.04 -4.14 -2.47
N TYR A 98 4.93 -4.84 -2.35
CA TYR A 98 3.75 -4.38 -1.61
C TYR A 98 3.58 -5.27 -0.40
N ARG A 99 3.35 -4.65 0.75
CA ARG A 99 3.01 -5.34 1.98
C ARG A 99 1.69 -4.81 2.49
N SER A 100 0.74 -5.69 2.71
CA SER A 100 -0.59 -5.32 3.20
C SER A 100 -1.17 -6.42 4.06
N PHE A 101 -2.03 -6.02 4.99
CA PHE A 101 -2.86 -6.91 5.77
C PHE A 101 -4.34 -6.62 5.50
N SER A 102 -5.21 -7.54 5.90
CA SER A 102 -6.65 -7.35 5.86
C SER A 102 -7.11 -6.82 7.21
N PRO A 103 -7.63 -5.59 7.29
CA PRO A 103 -8.11 -5.02 8.54
C PRO A 103 -9.27 -5.81 9.14
N TYR A 104 -9.38 -5.80 10.46
CA TYR A 104 -10.55 -6.28 11.18
C TYR A 104 -11.60 -5.18 11.25
N TYR A 105 -12.78 -5.43 10.69
CA TYR A 105 -13.88 -4.50 10.68
C TYR A 105 -14.98 -4.95 11.61
N TYR A 106 -15.47 -4.00 12.42
CA TYR A 106 -16.53 -4.24 13.37
C TYR A 106 -17.59 -3.15 13.28
N GLU A 107 -18.84 -3.56 13.43
CA GLU A 107 -19.99 -2.70 13.60
C GLU A 107 -20.36 -2.64 15.08
N MET A 108 -20.73 -1.45 15.55
CA MET A 108 -21.25 -1.28 16.89
C MET A 108 -22.76 -1.60 16.88
N THR A 109 -23.15 -2.63 17.64
CA THR A 109 -24.54 -3.03 17.81
C THR A 109 -25.18 -2.34 19.00
N ASP A 110 -24.42 -2.08 20.05
CA ASP A 110 -24.85 -1.43 21.28
C ASP A 110 -23.66 -0.84 22.05
N TYR A 111 -23.93 0.02 23.02
CA TYR A 111 -22.90 0.53 23.92
C TYR A 111 -23.51 0.75 25.32
N THR A 112 -22.65 0.64 26.33
CA THR A 112 -22.99 0.94 27.73
C THR A 112 -22.14 2.12 28.19
N ASP A 113 -22.80 3.17 28.72
CA ASP A 113 -22.11 4.30 29.34
C ASP A 113 -21.83 3.94 30.82
N ASN A 114 -20.56 3.92 31.20
CA ASN A 114 -20.14 3.60 32.57
C ASN A 114 -20.26 4.79 33.54
N GLY A 115 -20.64 5.98 33.03
CA GLY A 115 -20.83 7.17 33.85
C GLY A 115 -19.57 7.89 34.30
N ASP A 116 -18.40 7.36 33.95
CA ASP A 116 -17.06 7.94 34.18
C ASP A 116 -16.46 8.57 32.92
N GLY A 117 -17.24 8.63 31.83
CA GLY A 117 -16.82 9.09 30.51
C GLY A 117 -16.21 7.98 29.65
N THR A 118 -16.26 6.73 30.11
CA THR A 118 -15.90 5.55 29.32
C THR A 118 -17.13 4.82 28.81
N PHE A 119 -16.97 4.15 27.66
CA PHE A 119 -18.03 3.39 27.02
C PHE A 119 -17.55 1.97 26.75
N ASP A 120 -18.38 1.00 27.09
CA ASP A 120 -18.20 -0.39 26.70
C ASP A 120 -19.00 -0.64 25.42
N TYR A 121 -18.32 -1.12 24.38
CA TYR A 121 -18.91 -1.32 23.07
C TYR A 121 -19.22 -2.80 22.84
N ASN A 122 -20.45 -3.07 22.43
CA ASN A 122 -20.81 -4.39 21.90
C ASN A 122 -20.60 -4.40 20.39
N LEU A 123 -19.58 -5.12 19.96
CA LEU A 123 -19.08 -5.11 18.59
C LEU A 123 -19.37 -6.42 17.87
N GLN A 124 -19.84 -6.34 16.64
CA GLN A 124 -20.05 -7.48 15.76
C GLN A 124 -19.08 -7.39 14.57
N SER A 125 -18.35 -8.47 14.29
CA SER A 125 -17.48 -8.54 13.12
C SER A 125 -18.29 -8.52 11.83
N ILE A 126 -17.87 -7.69 10.88
CA ILE A 126 -18.52 -7.57 9.56
C ILE A 126 -17.50 -7.71 8.43
N GLY A 127 -17.99 -8.22 7.31
CA GLY A 127 -17.15 -8.40 6.11
C GLY A 127 -16.26 -9.63 6.16
N THR A 128 -15.15 -9.57 5.44
CA THR A 128 -14.17 -10.66 5.39
C THR A 128 -13.30 -10.62 6.66
N PRO A 129 -13.02 -11.77 7.28
CA PRO A 129 -12.12 -11.81 8.44
C PRO A 129 -10.79 -11.14 8.16
N GLY A 130 -10.31 -10.36 9.12
CA GLY A 130 -9.02 -9.71 9.05
C GLY A 130 -7.86 -10.69 9.17
N SER A 131 -6.65 -10.18 9.06
CA SER A 131 -5.42 -10.95 9.28
C SER A 131 -4.39 -10.12 10.04
N SER A 132 -3.73 -10.74 11.00
CA SER A 132 -2.72 -10.10 11.86
C SER A 132 -1.35 -9.97 11.19
N TYR A 133 -1.14 -10.54 10.02
CA TYR A 133 0.16 -10.54 9.36
C TYR A 133 0.15 -9.78 8.03
N LEU A 134 1.31 -9.19 7.71
CA LEU A 134 1.53 -8.50 6.44
C LEU A 134 1.83 -9.51 5.33
N GLY A 135 0.86 -9.72 4.45
CA GLY A 135 1.07 -10.44 3.19
C GLY A 135 2.04 -9.66 2.29
N THR A 136 2.86 -10.39 1.53
CA THR A 136 3.83 -9.79 0.60
C THR A 136 3.51 -10.16 -0.84
N SER A 137 3.42 -9.16 -1.70
CA SER A 137 3.33 -9.33 -3.15
C SER A 137 4.47 -8.60 -3.84
N THR A 138 5.13 -9.25 -4.79
CA THR A 138 6.27 -8.69 -5.52
C THR A 138 6.02 -8.68 -7.01
N GLY A 139 6.37 -7.56 -7.66
CA GLY A 139 6.41 -7.44 -9.11
C GLY A 139 7.81 -7.06 -9.59
N ARG A 140 8.30 -7.73 -10.63
CA ARG A 140 9.60 -7.44 -11.22
C ARG A 140 9.49 -7.45 -12.75
N ASN A 141 9.92 -6.37 -13.38
CA ASN A 141 10.07 -6.28 -14.83
C ASN A 141 11.46 -5.72 -15.15
N GLY A 142 12.16 -6.35 -16.07
CA GLY A 142 13.42 -5.86 -16.63
C GLY A 142 13.31 -5.77 -18.15
N TYR A 143 13.74 -4.65 -18.70
CA TYR A 143 13.93 -4.45 -20.15
C TYR A 143 15.43 -4.34 -20.42
N ARG A 144 15.89 -5.07 -21.42
CA ARG A 144 17.28 -5.01 -21.94
C ARG A 144 17.31 -4.20 -23.22
#